data_b2da39b02edf5c0d62917e6802ea94c5
#
_entry.id   b2da39b02edf5c0d62917e6802ea94c5
#
_cell.length_a   1.000
_cell.length_b   1.000
_cell.length_c   1.000
_cell.angle_alpha   90.00
_cell.angle_beta   90.00
_cell.angle_gamma   90.00
#
_symmetry.space_group_name_H-M   'P 1'
#
loop_
_entity.id
_entity.type
_entity.pdbx_description
1 polymer ?
#
loop_
_entity_poly.entity_id
_entity_poly.type
_entity_poly.pdbx_seq_one_letter_code
_entity_poly.pdbx_strand_id
1 'polypeptide(L)'
;MIDWLRPYCLSFPQATESMQWEALVFKVAGKIFAIAALEPERHVLSIKCAEEKFAEMVECPGVVPAPYLARAKWIAFESEDAIPHQELRGLIRESYDLVFAKLPRRVREELAKPAPKPRKRPRK
;
A
#
# COMPACT_ATOMS: atom_id res chain seq x y z
N MET A 1 -14.76 -2.14 -2.78
CA MET A 1 -13.35 -1.73 -2.90
C MET A 1 -12.38 -2.90 -2.79
N ILE A 2 -12.58 -3.77 -1.82
CA ILE A 2 -11.69 -4.90 -1.60
C ILE A 2 -11.57 -5.79 -2.84
N ASP A 3 -12.63 -5.90 -3.60
CA ASP A 3 -12.68 -6.75 -4.79
C ASP A 3 -11.61 -6.38 -5.84
N TRP A 4 -11.30 -5.08 -6.01
CA TRP A 4 -10.23 -4.67 -6.93
C TRP A 4 -8.93 -4.37 -6.20
N LEU A 5 -9.02 -3.88 -4.94
CA LEU A 5 -7.84 -3.46 -4.18
C LEU A 5 -6.94 -4.65 -3.85
N ARG A 6 -7.55 -5.75 -3.41
CA ARG A 6 -6.78 -6.92 -3.01
C ARG A 6 -5.92 -7.47 -4.13
N PRO A 7 -6.50 -7.79 -5.32
CA PRO A 7 -5.64 -8.28 -6.39
C PRO A 7 -4.63 -7.24 -6.87
N TYR A 8 -5.00 -5.96 -6.82
CA TYR A 8 -4.07 -4.91 -7.22
C TYR A 8 -2.85 -4.86 -6.31
N CYS A 9 -3.07 -4.80 -4.99
CA CYS A 9 -1.95 -4.75 -4.04
C CYS A 9 -1.11 -6.02 -4.10
N LEU A 10 -1.75 -7.17 -4.26
CA LEU A 10 -1.01 -8.44 -4.30
C LEU A 10 -0.27 -8.64 -5.61
N SER A 11 -0.56 -7.81 -6.63
CA SER A 11 0.19 -7.88 -7.90
C SER A 11 1.57 -7.22 -7.77
N PHE A 12 1.81 -6.42 -6.73
CA PHE A 12 3.13 -5.80 -6.55
C PHE A 12 4.15 -6.85 -6.12
N PRO A 13 5.41 -6.71 -6.54
CA PRO A 13 6.42 -7.73 -6.23
C PRO A 13 6.55 -8.00 -4.74
N GLN A 14 6.46 -9.26 -4.36
CA GLN A 14 6.64 -9.76 -2.99
C GLN A 14 5.63 -9.20 -2.00
N ALA A 15 4.51 -8.66 -2.48
CA ALA A 15 3.47 -8.15 -1.60
C ALA A 15 2.71 -9.32 -0.97
N THR A 16 2.39 -9.17 0.31
CA THR A 16 1.63 -10.15 1.06
C THR A 16 0.48 -9.45 1.78
N GLU A 17 -0.46 -10.23 2.29
CA GLU A 17 -1.58 -9.69 3.05
C GLU A 17 -1.71 -10.42 4.37
N SER A 18 -2.29 -9.73 5.35
CA SER A 18 -2.67 -10.34 6.60
C SER A 18 -3.87 -9.57 7.16
N MET A 19 -4.53 -10.17 8.13
CA MET A 19 -5.68 -9.53 8.76
C MET A 19 -5.25 -9.05 10.15
N GLN A 20 -5.40 -7.76 10.40
CA GLN A 20 -5.06 -7.15 11.68
C GLN A 20 -6.07 -6.05 11.98
N TRP A 21 -6.45 -5.90 13.23
CA TRP A 21 -7.33 -4.80 13.69
C TRP A 21 -8.62 -4.70 12.86
N GLU A 22 -9.18 -5.86 12.45
CA GLU A 22 -10.37 -5.89 11.60
C GLU A 22 -10.15 -5.18 10.27
N ALA A 23 -8.93 -5.23 9.78
CA ALA A 23 -8.55 -4.62 8.50
C ALA A 23 -7.70 -5.60 7.72
N LEU A 24 -7.74 -5.43 6.40
CA LEU A 24 -6.87 -6.18 5.51
C LEU A 24 -5.61 -5.35 5.32
N VAL A 25 -4.46 -5.91 5.67
CA VAL A 25 -3.19 -5.18 5.71
C VAL A 25 -2.27 -5.75 4.64
N PHE A 26 -1.73 -4.87 3.80
CA PHE A 26 -0.81 -5.29 2.73
C PHE A 26 0.61 -4.85 3.07
N LYS A 27 1.55 -5.77 2.90
CA LYS A 27 2.93 -5.58 3.33
C LYS A 27 3.92 -5.97 2.25
N VAL A 28 5.11 -5.40 2.34
CA VAL A 28 6.26 -5.87 1.58
C VAL A 28 7.42 -6.00 2.58
N ALA A 29 8.03 -7.19 2.63
CA ALA A 29 9.09 -7.51 3.59
C ALA A 29 8.69 -7.18 5.03
N GLY A 30 7.43 -7.45 5.38
CA GLY A 30 6.92 -7.21 6.72
C GLY A 30 6.54 -5.78 7.03
N LYS A 31 6.71 -4.85 6.08
CA LYS A 31 6.37 -3.44 6.28
C LYS A 31 5.06 -3.13 5.58
N ILE A 32 4.15 -2.48 6.30
CA ILE A 32 2.81 -2.18 5.79
C ILE A 32 2.87 -1.04 4.78
N PHE A 33 2.15 -1.19 3.65
CA PHE A 33 2.01 -0.10 2.69
C PHE A 33 0.56 0.26 2.42
N ALA A 34 -0.40 -0.55 2.84
CA ALA A 34 -1.82 -0.22 2.68
C ALA A 34 -2.64 -0.94 3.74
N ILE A 35 -3.65 -0.25 4.26
CA ILE A 35 -4.57 -0.80 5.25
C ILE A 35 -5.97 -0.53 4.75
N ALA A 36 -6.75 -1.59 4.50
CA ALA A 36 -8.13 -1.48 4.02
C ALA A 36 -9.07 -1.94 5.12
N ALA A 37 -9.97 -1.07 5.54
CA ALA A 37 -10.94 -1.42 6.58
C ALA A 37 -11.94 -2.42 6.03
N LEU A 38 -12.19 -3.50 6.78
CA LEU A 38 -13.19 -4.49 6.39
C LEU A 38 -14.59 -4.02 6.73
N GLU A 39 -14.73 -3.27 7.81
CA GLU A 39 -16.00 -2.68 8.22
C GLU A 39 -15.76 -1.19 8.47
N PRO A 40 -15.73 -0.38 7.40
CA PRO A 40 -15.33 1.01 7.52
C PRO A 40 -16.38 1.84 8.28
N GLU A 41 -15.90 2.58 9.27
CA GLU A 41 -16.72 3.56 9.97
C GLU A 41 -16.39 4.97 9.51
N ARG A 42 -15.09 5.30 9.44
CA ARG A 42 -14.65 6.64 9.07
C ARG A 42 -13.82 6.63 7.79
N HIS A 43 -13.01 5.61 7.62
CA HIS A 43 -12.09 5.51 6.48
C HIS A 43 -12.20 4.15 5.85
N VAL A 44 -11.99 4.12 4.54
CA VAL A 44 -11.99 2.84 3.83
C VAL A 44 -10.57 2.36 3.56
N LEU A 45 -9.60 3.27 3.50
CA LEU A 45 -8.24 2.93 3.09
C LEU A 45 -7.25 3.91 3.69
N SER A 46 -6.11 3.42 4.14
CA SER A 46 -4.99 4.26 4.58
C SER A 46 -3.73 3.83 3.86
N ILE A 47 -2.94 4.79 3.39
CA ILE A 47 -1.69 4.53 2.67
C ILE A 47 -0.65 5.58 3.06
N LYS A 48 0.63 5.26 2.82
CA LYS A 48 1.71 6.21 3.04
C LYS A 48 1.76 7.17 1.86
N CYS A 49 1.94 8.45 2.17
CA CYS A 49 2.00 9.51 1.17
C CYS A 49 3.40 10.08 1.11
N ALA A 50 3.81 10.54 -0.07
CA ALA A 50 5.07 11.25 -0.21
C ALA A 50 5.01 12.53 0.62
N GLU A 51 6.10 12.83 1.33
CA GLU A 51 6.13 13.96 2.25
C GLU A 51 5.78 15.27 1.54
N GLU A 52 6.28 15.45 0.32
CA GLU A 52 6.04 16.68 -0.44
C GLU A 52 4.61 16.78 -0.96
N LYS A 53 3.84 15.71 -0.93
CA LYS A 53 2.44 15.72 -1.36
C LYS A 53 1.44 15.72 -0.22
N PHE A 54 1.91 15.47 0.99
CA PHE A 54 1.01 15.26 2.13
C PHE A 54 0.09 16.45 2.35
N ALA A 55 0.64 17.66 2.43
CA ALA A 55 -0.15 18.86 2.72
C ALA A 55 -1.22 19.09 1.65
N GLU A 56 -0.87 18.85 0.39
CA GLU A 56 -1.80 19.01 -0.71
C GLU A 56 -2.91 17.96 -0.67
N MET A 57 -2.52 16.72 -0.39
CA MET A 57 -3.49 15.62 -0.39
C MET A 57 -4.54 15.78 0.70
N VAL A 58 -4.14 16.21 1.90
CA VAL A 58 -5.10 16.32 3.00
C VAL A 58 -6.04 17.51 2.83
N GLU A 59 -5.80 18.36 1.83
CA GLU A 59 -6.75 19.42 1.49
C GLU A 59 -7.84 18.93 0.55
N CYS A 60 -7.67 17.77 -0.05
CA CYS A 60 -8.70 17.20 -0.92
C CYS A 60 -9.88 16.72 -0.07
N PRO A 61 -11.11 17.03 -0.47
CA PRO A 61 -12.28 16.52 0.27
C PRO A 61 -12.24 14.99 0.33
N GLY A 62 -12.47 14.46 1.53
CA GLY A 62 -12.47 13.02 1.71
C GLY A 62 -11.10 12.40 1.96
N VAL A 63 -10.04 13.21 1.98
CA VAL A 63 -8.69 12.75 2.31
C VAL A 63 -8.28 13.44 3.60
N VAL A 64 -7.88 12.65 4.60
CA VAL A 64 -7.52 13.18 5.91
C VAL A 64 -6.19 12.57 6.37
N PRO A 65 -5.51 13.21 7.32
CA PRO A 65 -4.33 12.56 7.92
C PRO A 65 -4.78 11.27 8.60
N ALA A 66 -4.05 10.19 8.38
CA ALA A 66 -4.42 8.91 8.97
C ALA A 66 -4.24 8.96 10.49
N PRO A 67 -5.25 8.53 11.27
CA PRO A 67 -5.12 8.52 12.72
C PRO A 67 -3.89 7.72 13.15
N TYR A 68 -3.14 8.29 14.11
CA TYR A 68 -1.94 7.68 14.68
C TYR A 68 -0.77 7.55 13.71
N LEU A 69 -0.98 7.79 12.41
CA LEU A 69 0.04 7.61 11.39
C LEU A 69 0.35 8.90 10.63
N ALA A 70 -0.27 10.01 11.02
CA ALA A 70 -0.07 11.28 10.31
C ALA A 70 1.38 11.76 10.39
N ARG A 71 2.06 11.48 11.50
CA ARG A 71 3.45 11.89 11.68
C ARG A 71 4.35 11.24 10.63
N ALA A 72 4.02 10.01 10.22
CA ALA A 72 4.75 9.31 9.17
C ALA A 72 4.20 9.62 7.79
N LYS A 73 3.35 10.65 7.68
CA LYS A 73 2.77 11.12 6.42
C LYS A 73 1.84 10.11 5.77
N TRP A 74 1.11 9.37 6.59
CA TRP A 74 0.05 8.51 6.08
C TRP A 74 -1.23 9.31 5.93
N ILE A 75 -2.00 8.99 4.89
CA ILE A 75 -3.30 9.62 4.63
C ILE A 75 -4.36 8.54 4.62
N ALA A 76 -5.58 8.94 4.91
CA ALA A 76 -6.74 8.05 4.92
C ALA A 76 -7.81 8.61 4.00
N PHE A 77 -8.52 7.72 3.32
CA PHE A 77 -9.61 8.09 2.42
C PHE A 77 -10.93 7.73 3.09
N GLU A 78 -11.86 8.68 3.08
CA GLU A 78 -13.17 8.47 3.69
C GLU A 78 -14.09 7.66 2.80
N SER A 79 -13.83 7.62 1.50
CA SER A 79 -14.53 6.76 0.57
C SER A 79 -13.61 6.44 -0.60
N GLU A 80 -13.93 5.38 -1.35
CA GLU A 80 -13.10 5.05 -2.50
C GLU A 80 -13.27 6.03 -3.65
N ASP A 81 -14.30 6.90 -3.56
CA ASP A 81 -14.55 7.92 -4.58
C ASP A 81 -14.00 9.28 -4.20
N ALA A 82 -13.23 9.37 -3.11
CA ALA A 82 -12.68 10.65 -2.67
C ALA A 82 -11.81 11.29 -3.74
N ILE A 83 -11.12 10.48 -4.53
CA ILE A 83 -10.32 10.94 -5.67
C ILE A 83 -10.58 10.00 -6.85
N PRO A 84 -10.21 10.42 -8.07
CA PRO A 84 -10.39 9.55 -9.24
C PRO A 84 -9.71 8.21 -9.05
N HIS A 85 -10.34 7.17 -9.54
CA HIS A 85 -9.88 5.79 -9.33
C HIS A 85 -8.44 5.57 -9.83
N GLN A 86 -8.12 6.10 -10.99
CA GLN A 86 -6.76 5.94 -11.53
C GLN A 86 -5.73 6.64 -10.68
N GLU A 87 -6.07 7.80 -10.14
CA GLU A 87 -5.17 8.52 -9.25
C GLU A 87 -5.00 7.75 -7.94
N LEU A 88 -6.08 7.16 -7.43
CA LEU A 88 -6.01 6.34 -6.22
C LEU A 88 -5.07 5.16 -6.43
N ARG A 89 -5.19 4.48 -7.55
CA ARG A 89 -4.30 3.36 -7.87
C ARG A 89 -2.84 3.80 -7.90
N GLY A 90 -2.58 4.97 -8.50
CA GLY A 90 -1.22 5.50 -8.56
C GLY A 90 -0.66 5.80 -7.18
N LEU A 91 -1.50 6.33 -6.30
CA LEU A 91 -1.07 6.64 -4.93
C LEU A 91 -0.80 5.37 -4.12
N ILE A 92 -1.57 4.32 -4.34
CA ILE A 92 -1.33 3.03 -3.69
C ILE A 92 0.02 2.47 -4.15
N ARG A 93 0.31 2.52 -5.44
CA ARG A 93 1.60 2.08 -5.95
C ARG A 93 2.73 2.94 -5.38
N GLU A 94 2.52 4.24 -5.30
CA GLU A 94 3.52 5.12 -4.73
C GLU A 94 3.78 4.78 -3.26
N SER A 95 2.72 4.43 -2.52
CA SER A 95 2.87 3.99 -1.14
C SER A 95 3.77 2.76 -1.05
N TYR A 96 3.54 1.78 -1.92
CA TYR A 96 4.39 0.60 -2.00
C TYR A 96 5.84 1.00 -2.28
N ASP A 97 6.04 1.88 -3.25
CA ASP A 97 7.40 2.30 -3.63
C ASP A 97 8.09 3.02 -2.48
N LEU A 98 7.36 3.87 -1.74
CA LEU A 98 7.93 4.59 -0.61
C LEU A 98 8.36 3.65 0.51
N VAL A 99 7.54 2.65 0.79
CA VAL A 99 7.87 1.66 1.82
C VAL A 99 9.04 0.80 1.36
N PHE A 100 9.02 0.36 0.10
CA PHE A 100 10.09 -0.43 -0.46
C PHE A 100 11.44 0.31 -0.40
N ALA A 101 11.42 1.61 -0.72
CA ALA A 101 12.66 2.41 -0.74
C ALA A 101 13.30 2.53 0.64
N LYS A 102 12.53 2.35 1.71
CA LYS A 102 13.06 2.44 3.06
C LYS A 102 13.53 1.11 3.62
N LEU A 103 13.38 0.04 2.87
CA LEU A 103 13.90 -1.25 3.30
C LEU A 103 15.42 -1.24 3.25
N PRO A 104 16.09 -2.05 4.10
CA PRO A 104 17.56 -2.15 4.03
C PRO A 104 17.99 -2.55 2.63
N ARG A 105 19.14 -2.03 2.21
CA ARG A 105 19.64 -2.28 0.87
C ARG A 105 19.67 -3.77 0.53
N ARG A 106 20.14 -4.58 1.47
CA ARG A 106 20.23 -6.03 1.24
C ARG A 106 18.86 -6.62 0.94
N VAL A 107 17.85 -6.18 1.68
CA VAL A 107 16.48 -6.67 1.46
C VAL A 107 15.96 -6.22 0.10
N ARG A 108 16.20 -4.95 -0.26
CA ARG A 108 15.75 -4.44 -1.56
C ARG A 108 16.39 -5.20 -2.71
N GLU A 109 17.67 -5.50 -2.60
CA GLU A 109 18.36 -6.25 -3.64
C GLU A 109 17.83 -7.67 -3.75
N GLU A 110 17.53 -8.28 -2.62
CA GLU A 110 16.95 -9.63 -2.61
C GLU A 110 15.60 -9.65 -3.29
N LEU A 111 14.73 -8.67 -2.97
CA LEU A 111 13.40 -8.63 -3.54
C LEU A 111 13.40 -8.23 -5.02
N ALA A 112 14.41 -7.50 -5.46
CA ALA A 112 14.51 -7.06 -6.85
C ALA A 112 14.98 -8.18 -7.77
N LYS A 113 15.51 -9.26 -7.22
CA LYS A 113 15.94 -10.39 -8.06
C LYS A 113 14.71 -11.07 -8.64
N PRO A 114 14.79 -11.52 -9.90
CA PRO A 114 13.68 -12.27 -10.45
C PRO A 114 13.43 -13.48 -9.57
N ALA A 115 12.17 -13.81 -9.40
CA ALA A 115 11.80 -14.99 -8.65
C ALA A 115 12.55 -16.17 -9.25
N PRO A 116 13.11 -17.06 -8.40
CA PRO A 116 13.77 -18.25 -8.95
C PRO A 116 12.75 -18.98 -9.78
N LYS A 117 13.09 -19.22 -11.02
CA LYS A 117 12.20 -19.96 -11.86
C LYS A 117 12.04 -21.32 -11.27
N PRO A 118 10.83 -21.79 -11.21
CA PRO A 118 10.69 -23.19 -10.86
C PRO A 118 11.57 -23.88 -11.86
N ARG A 119 12.47 -24.28 -11.54
CA ARG A 119 13.43 -24.63 -12.42
C ARG A 119 13.10 -25.75 -13.08
N LYS A 120 12.77 -25.37 -13.86
CA LYS A 120 12.58 -25.88 -14.37
C LYS A 120 13.02 -26.65 -14.61
N ARG A 121 13.02 -26.47 -14.34
CA ARG A 121 13.49 -26.79 -14.41
C ARG A 121 14.06 -27.53 -14.63
N PRO A 122 14.32 -27.85 -14.65
CA PRO A 122 15.03 -28.04 -15.02
C PRO A 122 15.17 -28.79 -15.71
N ARG A 123 15.01 -28.61 -15.85
CA ARG A 123 15.03 -28.95 -16.40
C ARG A 123 15.29 -29.88 -16.70
N LYS A 124 15.26 -29.97 -16.69
CA LYS A 124 15.50 -30.51 -16.97
C LYS A 124 15.53 -31.14 -17.24
#